data_f387e75773abcb15ba71bf877fb3a4fe
#
_entry.id   f387e75773abcb15ba71bf877fb3a4fe
#
_cell.length_a   1.000
_cell.length_b   1.000
_cell.length_c   1.000
_cell.angle_alpha   90.00
_cell.angle_beta   90.00
_cell.angle_gamma   90.00
#
_symmetry.space_group_name_H-M   'P 1'
#
loop_
_entity.id
_entity.type
_entity.pdbx_description
1 polymer ?
#
loop_
_entity_poly.entity_id
_entity_poly.type
_entity_poly.pdbx_seq_one_letter_code
_entity_poly.pdbx_strand_id
1 'polypeptide(L)'
;MPTPPARRSLPRVVIDLEKLRHINCGLGRFSLHLGRGIHAAAAGRFEPVFLLPKNAWRYFPGIHPTGLNVAPWRKEAVQRWLRPLLPALGRGRSPALWHSTNQMTKYLPLDERVPVLLTIHDLNFLHESGADERPRDRARKLADIQRRVDRATAIVTDSRWVAEDVARHVDLGDRPVHVVPLGVAAPLPAAAARPAFLPPGPFLLTVGNALPHKNFHVLLDLVEAEPGTRLVIAGKKSTPYGEHLQRLVADRGLGGRVIMPGEVSDGDRQWLYERCEAFFFPSLTEGFGFPVLEAMQCGRPVFCSRRTSLPEIAADLGEYLDAYDGPALAAAYRAGMARFHADPHRGAALRRHAATYSWAATARGYADVYAALLGAEATVADRADGPAIGIPPLRRAC
;
A
#
# COMPACT_ATOMS: atom_id res chain seq x y z
N MET A 1 -5.03 45.49 31.64
CA MET A 1 -4.85 44.85 30.35
C MET A 1 -5.40 43.41 30.46
N PRO A 2 -6.35 42.96 29.62
CA PRO A 2 -6.83 41.60 29.70
C PRO A 2 -5.69 40.67 29.31
N THR A 3 -5.45 39.65 30.12
CA THR A 3 -4.54 38.54 29.85
C THR A 3 -4.93 37.90 28.51
N PRO A 4 -3.99 37.67 27.56
CA PRO A 4 -4.30 37.01 26.33
C PRO A 4 -4.87 35.60 26.63
N PRO A 5 -5.91 35.14 25.91
CA PRO A 5 -6.49 33.85 26.16
C PRO A 5 -5.41 32.79 26.01
N ALA A 6 -5.30 31.90 27.01
CA ALA A 6 -4.37 30.76 26.96
C ALA A 6 -4.57 30.01 25.66
N ARG A 7 -3.53 29.92 24.81
CA ARG A 7 -3.57 29.13 23.58
C ARG A 7 -3.97 27.69 23.97
N ARG A 8 -5.16 27.27 23.61
CA ARG A 8 -5.57 25.87 23.76
C ARG A 8 -4.53 25.03 23.03
N SER A 9 -3.84 24.16 23.76
CA SER A 9 -2.89 23.25 23.17
C SER A 9 -3.64 22.27 22.25
N LEU A 10 -3.14 22.08 21.03
CA LEU A 10 -3.70 21.16 20.04
C LEU A 10 -3.83 19.73 20.60
N PRO A 11 -4.85 18.97 20.18
CA PRO A 11 -4.97 17.55 20.53
C PRO A 11 -3.80 16.77 19.94
N ARG A 12 -3.24 15.82 20.71
CA ARG A 12 -2.10 15.01 20.29
C ARG A 12 -2.58 13.71 19.62
N VAL A 13 -2.11 13.47 18.40
CA VAL A 13 -2.38 12.25 17.64
C VAL A 13 -1.09 11.41 17.57
N VAL A 14 -1.08 10.26 18.22
CA VAL A 14 0.05 9.32 18.13
C VAL A 14 -0.12 8.47 16.87
N ILE A 15 0.90 8.41 16.03
CA ILE A 15 0.92 7.66 14.77
C ILE A 15 2.02 6.61 14.85
N ASP A 16 1.65 5.34 14.77
CA ASP A 16 2.57 4.22 14.79
C ASP A 16 3.28 4.07 13.44
N LEU A 17 4.56 4.44 13.40
CA LEU A 17 5.43 4.32 12.23
C LEU A 17 6.51 3.23 12.43
N GLU A 18 6.21 2.21 13.22
CA GLU A 18 7.14 1.10 13.53
C GLU A 18 7.65 0.39 12.27
N LYS A 19 6.84 0.34 11.20
CA LYS A 19 7.22 -0.33 9.94
C LYS A 19 8.36 0.35 9.20
N LEU A 20 8.79 1.54 9.59
CA LEU A 20 10.04 2.16 9.10
C LEU A 20 11.30 1.32 9.38
N ARG A 21 11.23 0.28 10.21
CA ARG A 21 12.31 -0.73 10.33
C ARG A 21 12.58 -1.45 9.02
N HIS A 22 11.56 -1.56 8.16
CA HIS A 22 11.58 -2.28 6.89
C HIS A 22 11.16 -1.36 5.75
N ILE A 23 11.95 -0.29 5.52
CA ILE A 23 11.62 0.77 4.58
C ILE A 23 11.39 0.28 3.14
N ASN A 24 12.01 -0.84 2.76
CA ASN A 24 11.94 -1.40 1.41
C ASN A 24 10.68 -2.24 1.15
N CYS A 25 9.78 -2.39 2.12
CA CYS A 25 8.49 -3.04 1.91
C CYS A 25 7.35 -2.02 1.79
N GLY A 26 6.18 -2.43 1.26
CA GLY A 26 5.01 -1.56 1.08
C GLY A 26 4.60 -0.82 2.35
N LEU A 27 4.53 -1.53 3.50
CA LEU A 27 4.20 -0.93 4.80
C LEU A 27 5.24 0.08 5.29
N GLY A 28 6.53 -0.15 5.00
CA GLY A 28 7.59 0.80 5.33
C GLY A 28 7.49 2.08 4.50
N ARG A 29 7.20 1.95 3.21
CA ARG A 29 6.96 3.09 2.31
C ARG A 29 5.71 3.87 2.71
N PHE A 30 4.62 3.16 3.02
CA PHE A 30 3.41 3.79 3.56
C PHE A 30 3.73 4.62 4.81
N SER A 31 4.41 4.03 5.81
CA SER A 31 4.80 4.72 7.04
C SER A 31 5.65 5.96 6.78
N LEU A 32 6.58 5.88 5.81
CA LEU A 32 7.43 7.01 5.42
C LEU A 32 6.62 8.17 4.85
N HIS A 33 5.82 7.86 3.83
CA HIS A 33 5.10 8.88 3.09
C HIS A 33 3.95 9.47 3.92
N LEU A 34 3.23 8.65 4.69
CA LEU A 34 2.23 9.14 5.62
C LEU A 34 2.86 10.07 6.65
N GLY A 35 3.95 9.66 7.30
CA GLY A 35 4.62 10.49 8.31
C GLY A 35 5.09 11.85 7.75
N ARG A 36 5.62 11.87 6.54
CA ARG A 36 6.03 13.12 5.86
C ARG A 36 4.83 14.00 5.50
N GLY A 37 3.78 13.41 4.94
CA GLY A 37 2.60 14.15 4.49
C GLY A 37 1.74 14.65 5.64
N ILE A 38 1.58 13.86 6.71
CA ILE A 38 0.72 14.20 7.83
C ILE A 38 1.21 15.42 8.60
N HIS A 39 2.52 15.65 8.65
CA HIS A 39 3.08 16.84 9.29
C HIS A 39 2.56 18.11 8.63
N ALA A 40 2.52 18.16 7.30
CA ALA A 40 1.97 19.28 6.55
C ALA A 40 0.43 19.35 6.66
N ALA A 41 -0.25 18.21 6.61
CA ALA A 41 -1.70 18.12 6.68
C ALA A 41 -2.27 18.42 8.09
N ALA A 42 -1.44 18.34 9.13
CA ALA A 42 -1.83 18.60 10.52
C ALA A 42 -2.01 20.08 10.85
N ALA A 43 -1.52 21.00 10.01
CA ALA A 43 -1.36 22.43 10.30
C ALA A 43 -2.52 23.05 11.09
N GLY A 44 -2.28 23.33 12.37
CA GLY A 44 -3.26 23.97 13.27
C GLY A 44 -4.44 23.10 13.74
N ARG A 45 -4.56 21.86 13.27
CA ARG A 45 -5.68 20.94 13.60
C ARG A 45 -5.35 20.00 14.76
N PHE A 46 -4.13 19.47 14.79
CA PHE A 46 -3.63 18.54 15.81
C PHE A 46 -2.10 18.54 15.85
N GLU A 47 -1.53 18.02 16.92
CA GLU A 47 -0.08 17.80 17.09
C GLU A 47 0.24 16.34 16.72
N PRO A 48 0.94 16.06 15.62
CA PRO A 48 1.37 14.70 15.30
C PRO A 48 2.51 14.27 16.22
N VAL A 49 2.38 13.06 16.78
CA VAL A 49 3.39 12.42 17.65
C VAL A 49 3.76 11.08 17.01
N PHE A 50 4.99 10.92 16.56
CA PHE A 50 5.39 9.70 15.86
C PHE A 50 5.97 8.66 16.81
N LEU A 51 5.46 7.43 16.75
CA LEU A 51 6.07 6.27 17.37
C LEU A 51 7.08 5.66 16.38
N LEU A 52 8.38 5.86 16.63
CA LEU A 52 9.47 5.59 15.70
C LEU A 52 10.46 4.54 16.20
N PRO A 53 11.02 3.70 15.31
CA PRO A 53 12.25 2.97 15.57
C PRO A 53 13.43 3.93 15.85
N LYS A 54 14.40 3.50 16.67
CA LYS A 54 15.50 4.34 17.17
C LYS A 54 16.20 5.20 16.11
N ASN A 55 16.41 4.72 14.90
CA ASN A 55 17.17 5.43 13.86
C ASN A 55 16.27 6.00 12.73
N ALA A 56 14.95 6.01 12.90
CA ALA A 56 14.03 6.41 11.84
C ALA A 56 13.90 7.93 11.67
N TRP A 57 14.41 8.74 12.61
CA TRP A 57 14.45 10.19 12.50
C TRP A 57 15.16 10.69 11.24
N ARG A 58 16.16 9.97 10.77
CA ARG A 58 16.90 10.28 9.52
C ARG A 58 15.98 10.39 8.29
N TYR A 59 14.80 9.80 8.33
CA TYR A 59 13.82 9.84 7.24
C TYR A 59 12.96 11.11 7.23
N PHE A 60 13.09 11.97 8.25
CA PHE A 60 12.31 13.18 8.44
C PHE A 60 13.20 14.43 8.55
N PRO A 61 14.08 14.72 7.55
CA PRO A 61 14.93 15.91 7.60
C PRO A 61 14.06 17.19 7.58
N GLY A 62 14.37 18.11 8.48
CA GLY A 62 13.61 19.38 8.60
C GLY A 62 12.23 19.27 9.28
N ILE A 63 11.81 18.08 9.67
CA ILE A 63 10.59 17.86 10.43
C ILE A 63 11.01 17.52 11.87
N HIS A 64 10.53 18.30 12.84
CA HIS A 64 10.80 18.09 14.26
C HIS A 64 9.52 17.71 15.02
N PRO A 65 8.83 16.60 14.68
CA PRO A 65 7.65 16.20 15.40
C PRO A 65 8.04 15.71 16.80
N THR A 66 7.12 15.84 17.74
CA THR A 66 7.23 15.14 19.02
C THR A 66 7.31 13.63 18.76
N GLY A 67 8.28 12.94 19.33
CA GLY A 67 8.48 11.52 19.03
C GLY A 67 8.53 10.65 20.26
N LEU A 68 8.01 9.44 20.08
CA LEU A 68 8.09 8.34 21.02
C LEU A 68 8.97 7.24 20.43
N ASN A 69 9.94 6.74 21.21
CA ASN A 69 10.71 5.59 20.75
C ASN A 69 9.90 4.30 20.90
N VAL A 70 9.97 3.45 19.87
CA VAL A 70 9.52 2.07 19.96
C VAL A 70 10.34 1.34 21.02
N ALA A 71 9.70 0.83 22.05
CA ALA A 71 10.35 0.10 23.15
C ALA A 71 9.58 -1.19 23.47
N PRO A 72 10.27 -2.26 23.94
CA PRO A 72 9.60 -3.53 24.26
C PRO A 72 8.46 -3.40 25.26
N TRP A 73 8.59 -2.54 26.27
CA TRP A 73 7.56 -2.31 27.29
C TRP A 73 6.31 -1.60 26.75
N ARG A 74 6.38 -0.97 25.58
CA ARG A 74 5.24 -0.35 24.89
C ARG A 74 4.40 -1.35 24.09
N LYS A 75 4.84 -2.61 23.93
CA LYS A 75 4.06 -3.64 23.28
C LYS A 75 2.84 -4.01 24.12
N GLU A 76 1.71 -4.17 23.49
CA GLU A 76 0.44 -4.53 24.14
C GLU A 76 0.58 -5.73 25.08
N ALA A 77 1.28 -6.80 24.64
CA ALA A 77 1.49 -7.99 25.47
C ALA A 77 2.21 -7.71 26.78
N VAL A 78 3.20 -6.80 26.76
CA VAL A 78 3.93 -6.40 27.99
C VAL A 78 3.09 -5.45 28.83
N GLN A 79 2.36 -4.54 28.21
CA GLN A 79 1.49 -3.58 28.89
C GLN A 79 0.37 -4.26 29.65
N ARG A 80 -0.18 -5.37 29.12
CA ARG A 80 -1.24 -6.13 29.79
C ARG A 80 -0.78 -6.63 31.17
N TRP A 81 0.50 -6.97 31.32
CA TRP A 81 1.10 -7.38 32.61
C TRP A 81 1.40 -6.18 33.53
N LEU A 82 1.72 -5.03 32.97
CA LEU A 82 2.08 -3.83 33.72
C LEU A 82 0.87 -2.96 34.09
N ARG A 83 -0.31 -3.19 33.51
CA ARG A 83 -1.53 -2.40 33.73
C ARG A 83 -1.88 -2.15 35.21
N PRO A 84 -1.78 -3.13 36.14
CA PRO A 84 -2.08 -2.87 37.54
C PRO A 84 -1.14 -1.87 38.21
N LEU A 85 0.07 -1.69 37.65
CA LEU A 85 1.11 -0.80 38.19
C LEU A 85 1.13 0.59 37.56
N LEU A 86 0.43 0.77 36.43
CA LEU A 86 0.48 1.97 35.60
C LEU A 86 -0.26 3.22 36.13
N PRO A 87 -1.32 3.14 36.97
CA PRO A 87 -1.90 4.35 37.56
C PRO A 87 -0.89 5.23 38.30
N ALA A 88 0.20 4.62 38.82
CA ALA A 88 1.28 5.32 39.50
C ALA A 88 2.30 5.97 38.55
N LEU A 89 2.38 5.57 37.27
CA LEU A 89 3.38 6.00 36.30
C LEU A 89 2.87 7.01 35.26
N GLY A 90 1.57 7.28 35.22
CA GLY A 90 0.89 8.01 34.15
C GLY A 90 0.71 9.51 34.36
N ARG A 91 1.79 10.28 34.58
CA ARG A 91 1.71 11.77 34.60
C ARG A 91 2.03 12.43 33.25
N GLY A 92 2.03 11.67 32.16
CA GLY A 92 2.13 12.23 30.81
C GLY A 92 0.75 12.60 30.25
N ARG A 93 0.69 13.64 29.42
CA ARG A 93 -0.56 14.03 28.73
C ARG A 93 -0.98 12.90 27.79
N SER A 94 -2.11 12.23 28.08
CA SER A 94 -2.66 11.16 27.23
C SER A 94 -2.90 11.68 25.82
N PRO A 95 -2.63 10.87 24.78
CA PRO A 95 -2.99 11.25 23.41
C PRO A 95 -4.51 11.35 23.27
N ALA A 96 -4.97 12.26 22.42
CA ALA A 96 -6.37 12.40 22.09
C ALA A 96 -6.83 11.34 21.08
N LEU A 97 -5.89 10.83 20.25
CA LEU A 97 -6.11 9.77 19.27
C LEU A 97 -4.83 8.94 19.10
N TRP A 98 -4.98 7.64 18.86
CA TRP A 98 -3.91 6.72 18.49
C TRP A 98 -4.20 6.11 17.13
N HIS A 99 -3.27 6.24 16.18
CA HIS A 99 -3.36 5.59 14.87
C HIS A 99 -2.42 4.38 14.81
N SER A 100 -3.00 3.21 14.74
CA SER A 100 -2.33 1.94 14.43
C SER A 100 -2.27 1.77 12.92
N THR A 101 -1.11 1.98 12.32
CA THR A 101 -0.93 2.08 10.87
C THR A 101 -0.89 0.74 10.14
N ASN A 102 -1.16 -0.37 10.81
CA ASN A 102 -1.33 -1.68 10.17
C ASN A 102 -2.07 -2.65 11.09
N GLN A 103 -2.75 -3.63 10.47
CA GLN A 103 -3.56 -4.63 11.15
C GLN A 103 -2.76 -5.60 12.05
N MET A 104 -1.44 -5.67 11.89
CA MET A 104 -0.55 -6.53 12.69
C MET A 104 0.27 -5.73 13.70
N THR A 105 -0.15 -4.51 14.05
CA THR A 105 0.54 -3.69 15.04
C THR A 105 0.66 -4.39 16.38
N LYS A 106 1.75 -4.13 17.08
CA LYS A 106 1.99 -4.61 18.46
C LYS A 106 1.87 -3.49 19.49
N TYR A 107 1.56 -2.28 19.04
CA TYR A 107 1.55 -1.07 19.84
C TYR A 107 0.14 -0.48 19.87
N LEU A 108 -0.43 -0.39 21.06
CA LEU A 108 -1.71 0.22 21.34
C LEU A 108 -1.57 1.19 22.52
N PRO A 109 -2.48 2.14 22.72
CA PRO A 109 -2.45 3.02 23.88
C PRO A 109 -2.70 2.23 25.15
N LEU A 110 -2.02 2.63 26.25
CA LEU A 110 -2.20 2.03 27.58
C LEU A 110 -3.59 2.29 28.13
N ASP A 111 -4.06 3.53 27.97
CA ASP A 111 -5.37 3.97 28.37
C ASP A 111 -6.40 3.50 27.33
N GLU A 112 -7.31 2.63 27.76
CA GLU A 112 -8.35 2.08 26.90
C GLU A 112 -9.38 3.13 26.45
N ARG A 113 -9.46 4.25 27.12
CA ARG A 113 -10.33 5.37 26.75
C ARG A 113 -9.82 6.15 25.53
N VAL A 114 -8.53 6.03 25.21
CA VAL A 114 -7.97 6.68 24.02
C VAL A 114 -8.57 6.05 22.77
N PRO A 115 -9.25 6.80 21.90
CA PRO A 115 -9.77 6.29 20.64
C PRO A 115 -8.62 5.79 19.75
N VAL A 116 -8.87 4.70 19.01
CA VAL A 116 -7.90 4.07 18.12
C VAL A 116 -8.44 4.05 16.70
N LEU A 117 -7.69 4.64 15.77
CA LEU A 117 -7.85 4.43 14.35
C LEU A 117 -6.96 3.25 13.92
N LEU A 118 -7.52 2.27 13.23
CA LEU A 118 -6.80 1.11 12.73
C LEU A 118 -6.77 1.12 11.20
N THR A 119 -5.59 1.11 10.59
CA THR A 119 -5.46 0.85 9.15
C THR A 119 -5.34 -0.65 8.90
N ILE A 120 -6.16 -1.17 7.96
CA ILE A 120 -6.09 -2.53 7.43
C ILE A 120 -5.77 -2.43 5.94
N HIS A 121 -4.55 -2.86 5.56
CA HIS A 121 -4.07 -2.76 4.18
C HIS A 121 -4.60 -3.88 3.29
N ASP A 122 -4.72 -5.08 3.83
CA ASP A 122 -5.22 -6.26 3.11
C ASP A 122 -5.53 -7.41 4.09
N LEU A 123 -6.21 -8.43 3.55
CA LEU A 123 -6.34 -9.75 4.15
C LEU A 123 -5.80 -10.82 3.16
N ASN A 124 -4.77 -10.52 2.39
CA ASN A 124 -4.23 -11.37 1.33
C ASN A 124 -3.94 -12.78 1.79
N PHE A 125 -3.52 -12.99 3.04
CA PHE A 125 -3.27 -14.31 3.62
C PHE A 125 -4.52 -15.23 3.59
N LEU A 126 -5.74 -14.68 3.47
CA LEU A 126 -6.96 -15.47 3.30
C LEU A 126 -7.14 -15.97 1.86
N HIS A 127 -6.61 -15.24 0.90
CA HIS A 127 -6.79 -15.46 -0.54
C HIS A 127 -5.60 -16.16 -1.20
N GLU A 128 -4.47 -16.28 -0.50
CA GLU A 128 -3.29 -16.94 -1.03
C GLU A 128 -3.48 -18.46 -1.06
N SER A 129 -3.45 -19.04 -2.28
CA SER A 129 -3.51 -20.49 -2.51
C SER A 129 -2.10 -21.07 -2.39
N GLY A 130 -1.54 -21.11 -1.18
CA GLY A 130 -0.22 -21.68 -0.94
C GLY A 130 -0.29 -22.81 0.09
N ALA A 131 0.36 -23.94 -0.20
CA ALA A 131 0.41 -25.12 0.67
C ALA A 131 1.14 -24.86 2.00
N ASP A 132 1.81 -23.71 2.16
CA ASP A 132 2.71 -23.45 3.28
C ASP A 132 2.02 -22.85 4.51
N GLU A 133 0.82 -22.29 4.39
CA GLU A 133 0.12 -21.70 5.53
C GLU A 133 -1.00 -22.62 6.04
N ARG A 134 -0.79 -23.17 7.23
CA ARG A 134 -1.76 -24.08 7.86
C ARG A 134 -3.07 -23.33 8.15
N PRO A 135 -4.25 -23.96 8.04
CA PRO A 135 -5.53 -23.34 8.37
C PRO A 135 -5.56 -22.71 9.77
N ARG A 136 -4.85 -23.32 10.74
CA ARG A 136 -4.71 -22.79 12.11
C ARG A 136 -3.98 -21.44 12.16
N ASP A 137 -2.99 -21.23 11.29
CA ASP A 137 -2.23 -19.97 11.26
C ASP A 137 -3.06 -18.84 10.67
N ARG A 138 -3.88 -19.15 9.66
CA ARG A 138 -4.86 -18.19 9.09
C ARG A 138 -5.92 -17.79 10.12
N ALA A 139 -6.51 -18.78 10.82
CA ALA A 139 -7.49 -18.53 11.87
C ALA A 139 -6.90 -17.69 13.01
N ARG A 140 -5.66 -17.96 13.41
CA ARG A 140 -4.95 -17.18 14.42
C ARG A 140 -4.71 -15.74 13.97
N LYS A 141 -4.26 -15.52 12.72
CA LYS A 141 -4.07 -14.17 12.17
C LYS A 141 -5.39 -13.40 12.15
N LEU A 142 -6.47 -14.06 11.71
CA LEU A 142 -7.79 -13.44 11.67
C LEU A 142 -8.29 -13.06 13.07
N ALA A 143 -8.14 -13.96 14.05
CA ALA A 143 -8.47 -13.68 15.44
C ALA A 143 -7.60 -12.53 16.03
N ASP A 144 -6.34 -12.45 15.63
CA ASP A 144 -5.46 -11.34 16.02
C ASP A 144 -5.92 -10.01 15.44
N ILE A 145 -6.41 -9.99 14.19
CA ILE A 145 -6.98 -8.81 13.53
C ILE A 145 -8.30 -8.44 14.22
N GLN A 146 -9.19 -9.42 14.47
CA GLN A 146 -10.46 -9.19 15.16
C GLN A 146 -10.25 -8.46 16.49
N ARG A 147 -9.32 -8.93 17.32
CA ARG A 147 -9.03 -8.26 18.62
C ARG A 147 -8.60 -6.80 18.45
N ARG A 148 -7.91 -6.46 17.36
CA ARG A 148 -7.53 -5.06 17.07
C ARG A 148 -8.70 -4.24 16.55
N VAL A 149 -9.56 -4.86 15.76
CA VAL A 149 -10.82 -4.27 15.33
C VAL A 149 -11.72 -4.01 16.54
N ASP A 150 -11.83 -4.96 17.47
CA ASP A 150 -12.62 -4.79 18.71
C ASP A 150 -12.13 -3.60 19.55
N ARG A 151 -10.82 -3.31 19.49
CA ARG A 151 -10.22 -2.17 20.18
C ARG A 151 -10.32 -0.85 19.39
N ALA A 152 -10.57 -0.90 18.09
CA ALA A 152 -10.62 0.27 17.23
C ALA A 152 -11.92 1.05 17.40
N THR A 153 -11.83 2.37 17.28
CA THR A 153 -12.99 3.28 17.21
C THR A 153 -13.44 3.43 15.75
N ALA A 154 -12.48 3.40 14.82
CA ALA A 154 -12.73 3.49 13.39
C ALA A 154 -11.65 2.72 12.63
N ILE A 155 -11.94 2.38 11.38
CA ILE A 155 -11.06 1.63 10.49
C ILE A 155 -10.80 2.43 9.22
N VAL A 156 -9.58 2.35 8.70
CA VAL A 156 -9.21 2.84 7.37
C VAL A 156 -8.71 1.68 6.53
N THR A 157 -9.10 1.67 5.26
CA THR A 157 -8.60 0.73 4.24
C THR A 157 -8.07 1.50 3.03
N ASP A 158 -7.20 0.84 2.26
CA ASP A 158 -6.53 1.46 1.11
C ASP A 158 -7.39 1.49 -0.16
N SER A 159 -8.42 0.63 -0.22
CA SER A 159 -9.33 0.49 -1.35
C SER A 159 -10.73 0.07 -0.88
N ARG A 160 -11.72 0.26 -1.72
CA ARG A 160 -13.10 -0.22 -1.46
C ARG A 160 -13.14 -1.73 -1.39
N TRP A 161 -12.38 -2.38 -2.26
CA TRP A 161 -12.29 -3.83 -2.25
C TRP A 161 -11.79 -4.35 -0.89
N VAL A 162 -10.74 -3.75 -0.31
CA VAL A 162 -10.26 -4.11 1.03
C VAL A 162 -11.33 -3.85 2.09
N ALA A 163 -12.08 -2.74 2.01
CA ALA A 163 -13.17 -2.46 2.94
C ALA A 163 -14.24 -3.56 2.92
N GLU A 164 -14.64 -3.99 1.71
CA GLU A 164 -15.59 -5.08 1.53
C GLU A 164 -15.03 -6.42 1.99
N ASP A 165 -13.76 -6.70 1.71
CA ASP A 165 -13.10 -7.94 2.11
C ASP A 165 -13.00 -8.05 3.64
N VAL A 166 -12.63 -6.95 4.30
CA VAL A 166 -12.62 -6.86 5.77
C VAL A 166 -14.03 -7.07 6.32
N ALA A 167 -15.05 -6.45 5.75
CA ALA A 167 -16.44 -6.59 6.21
C ALA A 167 -16.99 -8.02 6.05
N ARG A 168 -16.47 -8.81 5.11
CA ARG A 168 -16.84 -10.23 4.93
C ARG A 168 -16.20 -11.15 5.95
N HIS A 169 -15.01 -10.83 6.45
CA HIS A 169 -14.21 -11.76 7.25
C HIS A 169 -14.01 -11.34 8.69
N VAL A 170 -14.33 -10.08 9.04
CA VAL A 170 -14.14 -9.50 10.36
C VAL A 170 -15.43 -8.86 10.83
N ASP A 171 -15.80 -9.10 12.09
CA ASP A 171 -16.95 -8.41 12.68
C ASP A 171 -16.58 -6.96 13.02
N LEU A 172 -17.15 -6.05 12.27
CA LEU A 172 -16.90 -4.62 12.41
C LEU A 172 -17.79 -3.95 13.46
N GLY A 173 -18.90 -4.60 13.87
CA GLY A 173 -19.93 -3.94 14.67
C GLY A 173 -20.42 -2.65 14.00
N ASP A 174 -20.56 -1.57 14.77
CA ASP A 174 -20.98 -0.24 14.28
C ASP A 174 -19.80 0.69 13.95
N ARG A 175 -18.59 0.14 13.82
CA ARG A 175 -17.37 0.94 13.56
C ARG A 175 -17.38 1.50 12.14
N PRO A 176 -17.18 2.82 11.97
CA PRO A 176 -17.08 3.40 10.66
C PRO A 176 -15.82 2.90 9.94
N VAL A 177 -15.97 2.59 8.66
CA VAL A 177 -14.88 2.23 7.75
C VAL A 177 -14.69 3.35 6.75
N HIS A 178 -13.50 3.89 6.69
CA HIS A 178 -13.10 4.92 5.75
C HIS A 178 -12.19 4.31 4.69
N VAL A 179 -12.34 4.75 3.45
CA VAL A 179 -11.41 4.37 2.37
C VAL A 179 -10.53 5.58 2.06
N VAL A 180 -9.23 5.42 2.28
CA VAL A 180 -8.22 6.44 1.99
C VAL A 180 -7.19 5.82 1.04
N PRO A 181 -7.33 6.07 -0.28
CA PRO A 181 -6.39 5.53 -1.26
C PRO A 181 -4.96 5.97 -1.00
N LEU A 182 -4.02 5.09 -1.28
CA LEU A 182 -2.60 5.38 -1.10
C LEU A 182 -2.07 6.21 -2.26
N GLY A 183 -1.10 7.06 -1.96
CA GLY A 183 -0.36 7.80 -2.98
C GLY A 183 0.73 6.95 -3.63
N VAL A 184 1.01 7.20 -4.88
CA VAL A 184 2.23 6.72 -5.53
C VAL A 184 3.33 7.79 -5.42
N ALA A 185 4.57 7.37 -5.18
CA ALA A 185 5.69 8.31 -5.11
C ALA A 185 5.93 8.94 -6.50
N ALA A 186 6.37 10.20 -6.51
CA ALA A 186 6.80 10.80 -7.78
C ALA A 186 7.88 9.93 -8.44
N PRO A 187 7.88 9.84 -9.78
CA PRO A 187 8.92 9.13 -10.50
C PRO A 187 10.32 9.60 -10.08
N LEU A 188 11.19 8.67 -9.80
CA LEU A 188 12.59 8.98 -9.53
C LEU A 188 13.34 9.26 -10.84
N PRO A 189 14.48 9.96 -10.82
CA PRO A 189 15.35 10.00 -11.98
C PRO A 189 15.70 8.59 -12.41
N ALA A 190 15.47 8.27 -13.69
CA ALA A 190 15.87 6.98 -14.26
C ALA A 190 17.39 6.86 -14.27
N ALA A 191 17.92 5.63 -14.24
CA ALA A 191 19.33 5.39 -14.49
C ALA A 191 19.71 5.96 -15.87
N ALA A 192 20.88 6.59 -15.97
CA ALA A 192 21.34 7.21 -17.21
C ALA A 192 21.60 6.17 -18.31
N ALA A 193 21.95 4.95 -17.94
CA ALA A 193 22.24 3.86 -18.85
C ALA A 193 21.23 2.72 -18.69
N ARG A 194 21.13 1.89 -19.73
CA ARG A 194 20.41 0.63 -19.69
C ARG A 194 21.01 -0.28 -18.60
N PRO A 195 20.18 -0.94 -17.77
CA PRO A 195 20.68 -1.93 -16.83
C PRO A 195 21.51 -3.02 -17.53
N ALA A 196 22.68 -3.34 -16.96
CA ALA A 196 23.62 -4.28 -17.58
C ALA A 196 23.06 -5.70 -17.80
N PHE A 197 22.07 -6.09 -17.00
CA PHE A 197 21.40 -7.38 -17.14
C PHE A 197 20.42 -7.46 -18.31
N LEU A 198 20.06 -6.32 -18.93
CA LEU A 198 19.03 -6.26 -19.96
C LEU A 198 19.66 -6.12 -21.36
N PRO A 199 19.51 -7.12 -22.26
CA PRO A 199 19.93 -7.02 -23.65
C PRO A 199 19.17 -5.92 -24.41
N PRO A 200 19.72 -5.39 -25.53
CA PRO A 200 19.02 -4.43 -26.38
C PRO A 200 17.71 -4.97 -26.97
N GLY A 201 16.72 -4.10 -27.14
CA GLY A 201 15.43 -4.38 -27.78
C GLY A 201 14.21 -4.19 -26.85
N PRO A 202 13.00 -4.38 -27.38
CA PRO A 202 11.76 -4.22 -26.63
C PRO A 202 11.62 -5.33 -25.57
N PHE A 203 10.86 -5.00 -24.50
CA PHE A 203 10.59 -5.96 -23.42
C PHE A 203 9.29 -5.62 -22.71
N LEU A 204 8.62 -6.66 -22.21
CA LEU A 204 7.53 -6.59 -21.25
C LEU A 204 8.11 -6.54 -19.84
N LEU A 205 7.41 -5.90 -18.91
CA LEU A 205 7.85 -5.75 -17.53
C LEU A 205 6.79 -6.26 -16.55
N THR A 206 7.24 -6.96 -15.53
CA THR A 206 6.50 -7.10 -14.27
C THR A 206 7.42 -6.81 -13.10
N VAL A 207 6.87 -6.21 -12.03
CA VAL A 207 7.64 -5.82 -10.84
C VAL A 207 6.95 -6.32 -9.58
N GLY A 208 7.70 -6.99 -8.72
CA GLY A 208 7.23 -7.46 -7.43
C GLY A 208 8.05 -8.63 -6.90
N ASN A 209 7.93 -8.91 -5.62
CA ASN A 209 8.53 -10.12 -5.05
C ASN A 209 7.86 -11.35 -5.70
N ALA A 210 8.66 -12.33 -6.08
CA ALA A 210 8.15 -13.57 -6.67
C ALA A 210 7.44 -14.40 -5.58
N LEU A 211 6.13 -14.22 -5.47
CA LEU A 211 5.23 -14.89 -4.53
C LEU A 211 4.08 -15.55 -5.31
N PRO A 212 3.48 -16.64 -4.82
CA PRO A 212 2.47 -17.40 -5.56
C PRO A 212 1.30 -16.54 -6.05
N HIS A 213 0.79 -15.63 -5.23
CA HIS A 213 -0.32 -14.75 -5.60
C HIS A 213 0.01 -13.74 -6.71
N LYS A 214 1.30 -13.47 -7.00
CA LYS A 214 1.70 -12.61 -8.12
C LYS A 214 1.49 -13.27 -9.48
N ASN A 215 1.34 -14.59 -9.51
CA ASN A 215 0.94 -15.35 -10.68
C ASN A 215 1.87 -15.16 -11.91
N PHE A 216 3.16 -14.90 -11.67
CA PHE A 216 4.10 -14.56 -12.74
C PHE A 216 4.36 -15.72 -13.73
N HIS A 217 4.10 -16.97 -13.32
CA HIS A 217 4.31 -18.14 -14.19
C HIS A 217 3.44 -18.10 -15.45
N VAL A 218 2.25 -17.49 -15.40
CA VAL A 218 1.37 -17.39 -16.58
C VAL A 218 1.97 -16.49 -17.68
N LEU A 219 2.88 -15.58 -17.31
CA LEU A 219 3.58 -14.73 -18.28
C LEU A 219 4.63 -15.51 -19.10
N LEU A 220 5.03 -16.71 -18.66
CA LEU A 220 5.87 -17.60 -19.46
C LEU A 220 5.08 -18.12 -20.66
N ASP A 221 3.80 -18.43 -20.46
CA ASP A 221 2.91 -18.88 -21.52
C ASP A 221 2.69 -17.77 -22.56
N LEU A 222 2.62 -16.50 -22.14
CA LEU A 222 2.60 -15.35 -23.04
C LEU A 222 3.90 -15.27 -23.86
N VAL A 223 5.07 -15.42 -23.22
CA VAL A 223 6.37 -15.38 -23.93
C VAL A 223 6.50 -16.51 -24.94
N GLU A 224 5.94 -17.69 -24.66
CA GLU A 224 5.91 -18.81 -25.63
C GLU A 224 4.98 -18.49 -26.81
N ALA A 225 3.79 -17.97 -26.52
CA ALA A 225 2.77 -17.67 -27.53
C ALA A 225 3.15 -16.46 -28.44
N GLU A 226 4.03 -15.57 -27.98
CA GLU A 226 4.52 -14.39 -28.71
C GLU A 226 6.03 -14.53 -29.02
N PRO A 227 6.40 -15.15 -30.15
CA PRO A 227 7.81 -15.24 -30.58
C PRO A 227 8.44 -13.86 -30.72
N GLY A 228 9.66 -13.70 -30.20
CA GLY A 228 10.35 -12.41 -30.21
C GLY A 228 10.08 -11.52 -29.00
N THR A 229 9.07 -11.82 -28.19
CA THR A 229 8.78 -11.13 -26.94
C THR A 229 9.80 -11.49 -25.86
N ARG A 230 10.25 -10.49 -25.13
CA ARG A 230 11.12 -10.62 -23.96
C ARG A 230 10.40 -10.13 -22.72
N LEU A 231 10.62 -10.80 -21.58
CA LEU A 231 9.99 -10.48 -20.30
C LEU A 231 11.06 -10.19 -19.24
N VAL A 232 10.89 -9.10 -18.51
CA VAL A 232 11.68 -8.79 -17.30
C VAL A 232 10.79 -8.97 -16.08
N ILE A 233 11.21 -9.83 -15.13
CA ILE A 233 10.57 -10.03 -13.83
C ILE A 233 11.50 -9.47 -12.77
N ALA A 234 11.28 -8.22 -12.36
CA ALA A 234 12.12 -7.51 -11.42
C ALA A 234 11.55 -7.57 -10.00
N GLY A 235 12.38 -7.94 -9.03
CA GLY A 235 12.03 -8.04 -7.62
C GLY A 235 12.66 -9.27 -6.96
N LYS A 236 12.46 -9.41 -5.65
CA LYS A 236 13.06 -10.51 -4.90
C LYS A 236 12.65 -11.88 -5.47
N LYS A 237 13.64 -12.63 -5.94
CA LYS A 237 13.46 -13.97 -6.53
C LYS A 237 13.89 -15.12 -5.61
N SER A 238 14.58 -14.82 -4.52
CA SER A 238 15.00 -15.80 -3.50
C SER A 238 13.82 -16.16 -2.59
N THR A 239 12.81 -16.80 -3.17
CA THR A 239 11.61 -17.34 -2.51
C THR A 239 11.34 -18.73 -3.11
N PRO A 240 10.65 -19.64 -2.43
CA PRO A 240 10.31 -20.97 -3.01
C PRO A 240 9.61 -20.86 -4.37
N TYR A 241 8.68 -19.92 -4.52
CA TYR A 241 8.02 -19.65 -5.79
C TYR A 241 8.96 -19.04 -6.84
N GLY A 242 9.85 -18.13 -6.46
CA GLY A 242 10.85 -17.56 -7.36
C GLY A 242 11.84 -18.60 -7.87
N GLU A 243 12.25 -19.55 -7.04
CA GLU A 243 13.09 -20.70 -7.42
C GLU A 243 12.34 -21.65 -8.35
N HIS A 244 11.05 -21.91 -8.07
CA HIS A 244 10.19 -22.67 -8.96
C HIS A 244 10.07 -21.99 -10.34
N LEU A 245 9.85 -20.68 -10.36
CA LEU A 245 9.75 -19.92 -11.61
C LEU A 245 11.05 -19.97 -12.42
N GLN A 246 12.21 -19.90 -11.77
CA GLN A 246 13.52 -20.04 -12.43
C GLN A 246 13.69 -21.42 -13.07
N ARG A 247 13.24 -22.49 -12.40
CA ARG A 247 13.24 -23.84 -12.96
C ARG A 247 12.33 -23.91 -14.19
N LEU A 248 11.10 -23.38 -14.11
CA LEU A 248 10.20 -23.36 -15.27
C LEU A 248 10.82 -22.61 -16.47
N VAL A 249 11.51 -21.49 -16.24
CA VAL A 249 12.21 -20.74 -17.31
C VAL A 249 13.28 -21.62 -17.96
N ALA A 250 14.06 -22.37 -17.18
CA ALA A 250 15.10 -23.26 -17.69
C ALA A 250 14.51 -24.46 -18.44
N ASP A 251 13.54 -25.15 -17.85
CA ASP A 251 12.90 -26.36 -18.40
C ASP A 251 12.19 -26.07 -19.73
N ARG A 252 11.63 -24.86 -19.90
CA ARG A 252 10.97 -24.40 -21.14
C ARG A 252 11.94 -23.77 -22.15
N GLY A 253 13.25 -23.71 -21.86
CA GLY A 253 14.24 -23.08 -22.75
C GLY A 253 14.07 -21.57 -22.92
N LEU A 254 13.42 -20.88 -21.96
CA LEU A 254 13.11 -19.45 -22.06
C LEU A 254 14.22 -18.53 -21.52
N GLY A 255 15.37 -19.05 -21.08
CA GLY A 255 16.45 -18.26 -20.45
C GLY A 255 17.01 -17.10 -21.29
N GLY A 256 16.89 -17.15 -22.62
CA GLY A 256 17.25 -16.05 -23.51
C GLY A 256 16.18 -14.94 -23.63
N ARG A 257 14.95 -15.21 -23.20
CA ARG A 257 13.80 -14.30 -23.34
C ARG A 257 13.19 -13.85 -22.01
N VAL A 258 13.35 -14.61 -20.93
CA VAL A 258 12.86 -14.28 -19.59
C VAL A 258 14.04 -13.90 -18.70
N ILE A 259 14.08 -12.67 -18.25
CA ILE A 259 15.17 -12.09 -17.47
C ILE A 259 14.67 -11.87 -16.04
N MET A 260 15.28 -12.55 -15.08
CA MET A 260 14.97 -12.43 -13.66
C MET A 260 16.19 -11.85 -12.90
N PRO A 261 16.41 -10.52 -12.92
CA PRO A 261 17.59 -9.91 -12.30
C PRO A 261 17.61 -10.06 -10.78
N GLY A 262 16.46 -10.22 -10.16
CA GLY A 262 16.28 -10.08 -8.73
C GLY A 262 15.89 -8.65 -8.35
N GLU A 263 16.24 -8.23 -7.13
CA GLU A 263 16.04 -6.84 -6.71
C GLU A 263 16.96 -5.92 -7.52
N VAL A 264 16.40 -4.83 -8.03
CA VAL A 264 17.11 -3.83 -8.83
C VAL A 264 17.15 -2.50 -8.09
N SER A 265 18.08 -1.62 -8.48
CA SER A 265 18.14 -0.29 -7.93
C SER A 265 16.87 0.53 -8.27
N ASP A 266 16.57 1.55 -7.49
CA ASP A 266 15.44 2.45 -7.78
C ASP A 266 15.58 3.13 -9.16
N GLY A 267 16.81 3.49 -9.54
CA GLY A 267 17.11 4.06 -10.87
C GLY A 267 16.88 3.06 -12.01
N ASP A 268 17.33 1.80 -11.85
CA ASP A 268 17.06 0.74 -12.83
C ASP A 268 15.58 0.43 -12.93
N ARG A 269 14.88 0.38 -11.79
CA ARG A 269 13.43 0.17 -11.76
C ARG A 269 12.68 1.25 -12.51
N GLN A 270 13.06 2.53 -12.28
CA GLN A 270 12.48 3.66 -13.01
C GLN A 270 12.78 3.56 -14.51
N TRP A 271 14.03 3.21 -14.88
CA TRP A 271 14.42 3.01 -16.27
C TRP A 271 13.57 1.93 -16.96
N LEU A 272 13.33 0.81 -16.26
CA LEU A 272 12.50 -0.29 -16.76
C LEU A 272 11.04 0.16 -17.00
N TYR A 273 10.43 0.85 -16.04
CA TYR A 273 9.06 1.37 -16.20
C TYR A 273 8.95 2.36 -17.36
N GLU A 274 9.92 3.26 -17.53
CA GLU A 274 9.87 4.25 -18.60
C GLU A 274 10.04 3.66 -20.01
N ARG A 275 10.65 2.49 -20.12
CA ARG A 275 11.08 1.92 -21.42
C ARG A 275 10.49 0.57 -21.74
N CYS A 276 9.73 -0.05 -20.84
CA CYS A 276 9.01 -1.26 -21.18
C CYS A 276 7.97 -0.96 -22.28
N GLU A 277 7.72 -1.94 -23.12
CA GLU A 277 6.67 -1.88 -24.12
C GLU A 277 5.29 -1.92 -23.47
N ALA A 278 5.12 -2.83 -22.51
CA ALA A 278 3.93 -2.94 -21.69
C ALA A 278 4.29 -3.48 -20.29
N PHE A 279 3.47 -3.13 -19.33
CA PHE A 279 3.56 -3.61 -17.96
C PHE A 279 2.48 -4.65 -17.68
N PHE A 280 2.87 -5.81 -17.15
CA PHE A 280 1.96 -6.91 -16.80
C PHE A 280 1.88 -7.12 -15.31
N PHE A 281 0.66 -7.28 -14.79
CA PHE A 281 0.42 -7.52 -13.37
C PHE A 281 -0.73 -8.53 -13.16
N PRO A 282 -0.49 -9.83 -13.42
CA PRO A 282 -1.50 -10.88 -13.36
C PRO A 282 -1.83 -11.33 -11.93
N SER A 283 -1.59 -10.49 -10.93
CA SER A 283 -1.72 -10.81 -9.51
C SER A 283 -3.14 -11.29 -9.16
N LEU A 284 -3.23 -12.34 -8.36
CA LEU A 284 -4.51 -12.94 -7.94
C LEU A 284 -5.12 -12.20 -6.74
N THR A 285 -4.30 -11.56 -5.92
CA THR A 285 -4.76 -10.77 -4.77
C THR A 285 -3.82 -9.61 -4.47
N GLU A 286 -4.40 -8.43 -4.28
CA GLU A 286 -3.71 -7.18 -3.91
C GLU A 286 -4.61 -6.33 -3.00
N GLY A 287 -4.00 -5.69 -2.00
CA GLY A 287 -4.70 -4.69 -1.21
C GLY A 287 -4.84 -3.35 -1.93
N PHE A 288 -3.85 -3.00 -2.80
CA PHE A 288 -3.83 -1.75 -3.55
C PHE A 288 -3.34 -1.93 -4.99
N GLY A 289 -2.03 -2.06 -5.23
CA GLY A 289 -1.48 -2.24 -6.59
C GLY A 289 -0.53 -1.13 -7.01
N PHE A 290 0.43 -0.75 -6.16
CA PHE A 290 1.44 0.26 -6.47
C PHE A 290 2.11 0.08 -7.84
N PRO A 291 2.56 -1.14 -8.24
CA PRO A 291 3.24 -1.31 -9.52
C PRO A 291 2.40 -0.91 -10.74
N VAL A 292 1.08 -1.05 -10.66
CA VAL A 292 0.15 -0.59 -11.70
C VAL A 292 0.23 0.95 -11.85
N LEU A 293 0.15 1.67 -10.74
CA LEU A 293 0.25 3.13 -10.76
C LEU A 293 1.64 3.62 -11.17
N GLU A 294 2.71 2.92 -10.76
CA GLU A 294 4.10 3.24 -11.16
C GLU A 294 4.26 3.13 -12.68
N ALA A 295 3.70 2.11 -13.31
CA ALA A 295 3.70 1.96 -14.76
C ALA A 295 2.85 3.04 -15.45
N MET A 296 1.67 3.34 -14.91
CA MET A 296 0.78 4.40 -15.41
C MET A 296 1.42 5.79 -15.33
N GLN A 297 2.20 6.08 -14.26
CA GLN A 297 2.96 7.34 -14.16
C GLN A 297 3.97 7.51 -15.31
N CYS A 298 4.51 6.39 -15.81
CA CYS A 298 5.39 6.39 -16.98
C CYS A 298 4.61 6.40 -18.30
N GLY A 299 3.26 6.38 -18.25
CA GLY A 299 2.41 6.38 -19.43
C GLY A 299 2.46 5.06 -20.20
N ARG A 300 2.81 3.95 -19.56
CA ARG A 300 2.91 2.64 -20.19
C ARG A 300 1.58 1.90 -20.14
N PRO A 301 1.23 1.15 -21.21
CA PRO A 301 0.05 0.31 -21.18
C PRO A 301 0.17 -0.75 -20.09
N VAL A 302 -0.90 -0.92 -19.30
CA VAL A 302 -0.95 -1.79 -18.14
C VAL A 302 -1.94 -2.93 -18.41
N PHE A 303 -1.43 -4.16 -18.34
CA PHE A 303 -2.21 -5.39 -18.43
C PHE A 303 -2.28 -6.00 -17.02
N CYS A 304 -3.46 -6.02 -16.41
CA CYS A 304 -3.61 -6.52 -15.05
C CYS A 304 -4.82 -7.45 -14.91
N SER A 305 -4.83 -8.24 -13.83
CA SER A 305 -5.99 -9.07 -13.53
C SER A 305 -7.21 -8.22 -13.20
N ARG A 306 -8.41 -8.76 -13.44
CA ARG A 306 -9.68 -8.15 -13.01
C ARG A 306 -10.04 -8.56 -11.57
N ARG A 307 -9.03 -8.67 -10.70
CA ARG A 307 -9.20 -9.19 -9.33
C ARG A 307 -8.90 -8.12 -8.29
N THR A 308 -9.59 -8.25 -7.16
CA THR A 308 -9.34 -7.47 -5.94
C THR A 308 -9.36 -5.96 -6.18
N SER A 309 -8.39 -5.20 -5.68
CA SER A 309 -8.31 -3.76 -5.84
C SER A 309 -7.91 -3.29 -7.24
N LEU A 310 -7.37 -4.18 -8.10
CA LEU A 310 -6.78 -3.76 -9.38
C LEU A 310 -7.76 -3.07 -10.33
N PRO A 311 -9.05 -3.49 -10.45
CA PRO A 311 -10.03 -2.75 -11.25
C PRO A 311 -10.31 -1.34 -10.72
N GLU A 312 -10.28 -1.13 -9.40
CA GLU A 312 -10.43 0.18 -8.78
C GLU A 312 -9.23 1.09 -9.11
N ILE A 313 -8.02 0.51 -9.07
CA ILE A 313 -6.77 1.25 -9.28
C ILE A 313 -6.51 1.55 -10.75
N ALA A 314 -6.72 0.59 -11.66
CA ALA A 314 -6.47 0.76 -13.08
C ALA A 314 -7.64 1.45 -13.82
N ALA A 315 -8.84 1.43 -13.24
CA ALA A 315 -10.07 1.97 -13.81
C ALA A 315 -10.26 1.54 -15.28
N ASP A 316 -10.87 2.37 -16.12
CA ASP A 316 -11.07 2.10 -17.56
C ASP A 316 -9.79 2.24 -18.41
N LEU A 317 -8.67 2.48 -17.76
CA LEU A 317 -7.36 2.64 -18.41
C LEU A 317 -6.53 1.37 -18.40
N GLY A 318 -6.90 0.37 -17.58
CA GLY A 318 -6.28 -0.95 -17.55
C GLY A 318 -6.76 -1.85 -18.69
N GLU A 319 -5.85 -2.64 -19.23
CA GLU A 319 -6.16 -3.78 -20.10
C GLU A 319 -6.30 -5.03 -19.22
N TYR A 320 -7.51 -5.59 -19.14
CA TYR A 320 -7.77 -6.65 -18.17
C TYR A 320 -7.54 -8.05 -18.74
N LEU A 321 -6.90 -8.90 -17.92
CA LEU A 321 -6.62 -10.30 -18.25
C LEU A 321 -7.75 -11.17 -17.66
N ASP A 322 -8.63 -11.65 -18.53
CA ASP A 322 -9.79 -12.47 -18.13
C ASP A 322 -9.45 -13.98 -18.14
N ALA A 323 -8.38 -14.39 -18.86
CA ALA A 323 -7.83 -15.73 -18.87
C ALA A 323 -6.30 -15.69 -18.84
N TYR A 324 -5.68 -16.81 -18.44
CA TYR A 324 -4.23 -16.88 -18.18
C TYR A 324 -3.51 -17.94 -19.01
N ASP A 325 -4.17 -18.57 -19.98
CA ASP A 325 -3.49 -19.41 -20.95
C ASP A 325 -2.75 -18.56 -22.01
N GLY A 326 -1.71 -19.14 -22.63
CA GLY A 326 -0.85 -18.43 -23.56
C GLY A 326 -1.60 -17.76 -24.73
N PRO A 327 -2.49 -18.48 -25.46
CA PRO A 327 -3.27 -17.90 -26.54
C PRO A 327 -4.15 -16.71 -26.11
N ALA A 328 -4.83 -16.82 -24.97
CA ALA A 328 -5.67 -15.75 -24.44
C ALA A 328 -4.84 -14.52 -24.02
N LEU A 329 -3.71 -14.74 -23.32
CA LEU A 329 -2.80 -13.67 -22.93
C LEU A 329 -2.19 -12.96 -24.17
N ALA A 330 -1.81 -13.70 -25.20
CA ALA A 330 -1.30 -13.16 -26.44
C ALA A 330 -2.37 -12.34 -27.19
N ALA A 331 -3.61 -12.85 -27.25
CA ALA A 331 -4.73 -12.12 -27.84
C ALA A 331 -5.03 -10.81 -27.07
N ALA A 332 -5.07 -10.85 -25.74
CA ALA A 332 -5.26 -9.67 -24.89
C ALA A 332 -4.14 -8.65 -25.10
N TYR A 333 -2.88 -9.11 -25.13
CA TYR A 333 -1.72 -8.28 -25.39
C TYR A 333 -1.82 -7.56 -26.75
N ARG A 334 -2.01 -8.30 -27.84
CA ARG A 334 -2.12 -7.72 -29.19
C ARG A 334 -3.27 -6.71 -29.28
N ALA A 335 -4.44 -7.05 -28.76
CA ALA A 335 -5.61 -6.17 -28.78
C ALA A 335 -5.40 -4.91 -27.92
N GLY A 336 -4.82 -5.05 -26.72
CA GLY A 336 -4.53 -3.92 -25.85
C GLY A 336 -3.48 -2.98 -26.43
N MET A 337 -2.40 -3.54 -27.02
CA MET A 337 -1.38 -2.73 -27.72
C MET A 337 -1.95 -2.01 -28.93
N ALA A 338 -2.84 -2.66 -29.72
CA ALA A 338 -3.52 -2.01 -30.83
C ALA A 338 -4.36 -0.80 -30.35
N ARG A 339 -5.13 -0.97 -29.25
CA ARG A 339 -5.88 0.15 -28.64
C ARG A 339 -4.96 1.27 -28.14
N PHE A 340 -3.86 0.90 -27.50
CA PHE A 340 -2.88 1.87 -27.00
C PHE A 340 -2.26 2.70 -28.13
N HIS A 341 -1.88 2.08 -29.23
CA HIS A 341 -1.27 2.76 -30.38
C HIS A 341 -2.29 3.55 -31.22
N ALA A 342 -3.56 3.15 -31.22
CA ALA A 342 -4.65 3.88 -31.90
C ALA A 342 -5.02 5.20 -31.22
N ASP A 343 -4.71 5.35 -29.92
CA ASP A 343 -5.00 6.59 -29.16
C ASP A 343 -3.67 7.28 -28.74
N PRO A 344 -3.24 8.34 -29.46
CA PRO A 344 -2.01 9.06 -29.12
C PRO A 344 -2.06 9.75 -27.74
N HIS A 345 -3.25 9.89 -27.14
CA HIS A 345 -3.44 10.51 -25.84
C HIS A 345 -3.49 9.48 -24.69
N ARG A 346 -3.48 8.17 -24.99
CA ARG A 346 -3.62 7.11 -24.00
C ARG A 346 -2.53 7.17 -22.92
N GLY A 347 -1.27 7.35 -23.31
CA GLY A 347 -0.16 7.49 -22.35
C GLY A 347 -0.29 8.73 -21.45
N ALA A 348 -0.79 9.84 -21.97
CA ALA A 348 -1.07 11.03 -21.17
C ALA A 348 -2.26 10.82 -20.22
N ALA A 349 -3.28 10.08 -20.63
CA ALA A 349 -4.42 9.72 -19.78
C ALA A 349 -3.99 8.84 -18.60
N LEU A 350 -3.12 7.85 -18.84
CA LEU A 350 -2.53 7.00 -17.79
C LEU A 350 -1.77 7.84 -16.76
N ARG A 351 -0.92 8.77 -17.21
CA ARG A 351 -0.19 9.68 -16.31
C ARG A 351 -1.12 10.56 -15.49
N ARG A 352 -2.15 11.16 -16.11
CA ARG A 352 -3.14 11.99 -15.39
C ARG A 352 -3.89 11.18 -14.34
N HIS A 353 -4.30 9.95 -14.67
CA HIS A 353 -4.97 9.08 -13.72
C HIS A 353 -4.06 8.75 -12.53
N ALA A 354 -2.83 8.30 -12.77
CA ALA A 354 -1.89 8.01 -11.70
C ALA A 354 -1.58 9.23 -10.82
N ALA A 355 -1.59 10.45 -11.38
CA ALA A 355 -1.36 11.70 -10.63
C ALA A 355 -2.48 12.01 -9.62
N THR A 356 -3.67 11.43 -9.76
CA THR A 356 -4.74 11.55 -8.75
C THR A 356 -4.40 10.83 -7.45
N TYR A 357 -3.51 9.84 -7.50
CA TYR A 357 -3.04 9.07 -6.34
C TYR A 357 -1.77 9.72 -5.77
N SER A 358 -1.92 10.74 -4.94
CA SER A 358 -0.76 11.42 -4.34
C SER A 358 -0.69 11.21 -2.83
N TRP A 359 0.54 11.12 -2.29
CA TRP A 359 0.74 11.02 -0.84
C TRP A 359 0.23 12.24 -0.07
N ALA A 360 0.16 13.40 -0.72
CA ALA A 360 -0.47 14.58 -0.16
C ALA A 360 -1.99 14.39 0.01
N ALA A 361 -2.66 13.79 -0.98
CA ALA A 361 -4.08 13.45 -0.88
C ALA A 361 -4.33 12.37 0.20
N THR A 362 -3.49 11.32 0.25
CA THR A 362 -3.55 10.31 1.32
C THR A 362 -3.42 10.96 2.69
N ALA A 363 -2.42 11.82 2.90
CA ALA A 363 -2.20 12.48 4.18
C ALA A 363 -3.37 13.40 4.57
N ARG A 364 -3.96 14.13 3.62
CA ARG A 364 -5.18 14.93 3.86
C ARG A 364 -6.35 14.03 4.28
N GLY A 365 -6.58 12.92 3.55
CA GLY A 365 -7.64 11.96 3.89
C GLY A 365 -7.50 11.43 5.32
N TYR A 366 -6.29 11.04 5.74
CA TYR A 366 -6.04 10.63 7.13
C TYR A 366 -6.25 11.79 8.12
N ALA A 367 -5.78 13.01 7.79
CA ALA A 367 -5.98 14.17 8.66
C ALA A 367 -7.47 14.53 8.83
N ASP A 368 -8.29 14.32 7.80
CA ASP A 368 -9.74 14.52 7.87
C ASP A 368 -10.42 13.47 8.76
N VAL A 369 -10.01 12.20 8.64
CA VAL A 369 -10.47 11.14 9.56
C VAL A 369 -10.08 11.45 11.00
N TYR A 370 -8.83 11.90 11.24
CA TYR A 370 -8.42 12.30 12.61
C TYR A 370 -9.27 13.46 13.13
N ALA A 371 -9.52 14.49 12.32
CA ALA A 371 -10.33 15.64 12.73
C ALA A 371 -11.77 15.22 13.06
N ALA A 372 -12.36 14.33 12.29
CA ALA A 372 -13.70 13.79 12.55
C ALA A 372 -13.73 13.04 13.90
N LEU A 373 -12.73 12.19 14.18
CA LEU A 373 -12.64 11.44 15.43
C LEU A 373 -12.32 12.34 16.65
N LEU A 374 -11.68 13.47 16.44
CA LEU A 374 -11.39 14.46 17.49
C LEU A 374 -12.56 15.43 17.73
N GLY A 375 -13.65 15.35 16.96
CA GLY A 375 -14.78 16.28 17.03
C GLY A 375 -14.44 17.70 16.53
N ALA A 376 -13.36 17.84 15.74
CA ALA A 376 -12.98 19.10 15.14
C ALA A 376 -13.76 19.29 13.82
N GLU A 377 -14.58 20.34 13.71
CA GLU A 377 -15.20 20.73 12.44
C GLU A 377 -14.09 21.06 11.42
N ALA A 378 -14.13 20.42 10.27
CA ALA A 378 -13.26 20.75 9.17
C ALA A 378 -13.53 22.20 8.74
N THR A 379 -12.54 23.08 8.83
CA THR A 379 -12.67 24.44 8.32
C THR A 379 -12.88 24.41 6.81
N VAL A 380 -13.89 25.11 6.34
CA VAL A 380 -14.42 25.12 4.95
C VAL A 380 -13.38 25.57 3.90
N ALA A 381 -12.24 26.08 4.32
CA ALA A 381 -11.22 26.68 3.44
C ALA A 381 -10.38 25.70 2.62
N ASP A 382 -10.33 24.39 2.98
CA ASP A 382 -9.45 23.39 2.32
C ASP A 382 -10.16 22.44 1.33
N ARG A 383 -11.41 22.76 0.94
CA ARG A 383 -12.22 21.89 0.06
C ARG A 383 -11.97 22.04 -1.44
N ALA A 384 -10.97 22.78 -1.85
CA ALA A 384 -10.86 23.25 -3.22
C ALA A 384 -10.15 22.29 -4.20
N ASP A 385 -9.54 21.19 -3.86
CA ASP A 385 -8.95 20.30 -4.90
C ASP A 385 -8.86 18.83 -4.48
N GLY A 386 -9.91 18.08 -4.76
CA GLY A 386 -9.90 16.61 -4.79
C GLY A 386 -11.20 15.98 -4.26
N PRO A 387 -11.73 14.94 -4.91
CA PRO A 387 -12.93 14.29 -4.42
C PRO A 387 -12.63 13.55 -3.12
N ALA A 388 -13.04 14.12 -1.99
CA ALA A 388 -13.26 13.35 -0.78
C ALA A 388 -14.41 12.38 -1.07
N ILE A 389 -14.09 11.14 -1.43
CA ILE A 389 -15.10 10.10 -1.62
C ILE A 389 -15.52 9.62 -0.23
N GLY A 390 -16.43 10.35 0.37
CA GLY A 390 -17.23 9.87 1.49
C GLY A 390 -18.15 8.77 0.97
N ILE A 391 -17.85 7.52 1.27
CA ILE A 391 -18.80 6.42 1.06
C ILE A 391 -19.78 6.48 2.23
N PRO A 392 -21.11 6.47 1.96
CA PRO A 392 -22.08 6.27 3.03
C PRO A 392 -21.78 4.93 3.73
N PRO A 393 -22.11 4.79 5.03
CA PRO A 393 -21.87 3.56 5.75
C PRO A 393 -22.43 2.38 4.98
N LEU A 394 -21.62 1.35 4.77
CA LEU A 394 -22.02 0.10 4.10
C LEU A 394 -23.20 -0.50 4.91
N ARG A 395 -24.42 -0.35 4.37
CA ARG A 395 -25.59 -1.03 4.93
C ARG A 395 -25.44 -2.52 4.64
N ARG A 396 -25.61 -3.35 5.68
CA ARG A 396 -25.69 -4.80 5.52
C ARG A 396 -26.75 -5.12 4.47
N ALA A 397 -26.35 -5.79 3.39
CA ALA A 397 -27.31 -6.52 2.58
C ALA A 397 -27.80 -7.70 3.43
N CYS A 398 -29.11 -7.75 3.70
CA CYS A 398 -29.78 -8.89 4.33
C CYS A 398 -29.68 -10.12 3.42
#